data_32a27e912ea88ef42de522a6c50f46fc
#
_entry.id   32a27e912ea88ef42de522a6c50f46fc
#
_cell.length_a   1.000
_cell.length_b   1.000
_cell.length_c   1.000
_cell.angle_alpha   90.00
_cell.angle_beta   90.00
_cell.angle_gamma   90.00
#
_symmetry.space_group_name_H-M   'P 1'
#
loop_
_entity.id
_entity.type
_entity.pdbx_description
1 polymer ?
#
loop_
_entity_poly.entity_id
_entity_poly.type
_entity_poly.pdbx_seq_one_letter_code
_entity_poly.pdbx_strand_id
1 'polypeptide(L)'
;MPSFRNSRRRLRAAVAVALATCLVTTGCSSESGSGGATPTGDYTIWDPYPQFDDSSAWVRLLTTCGTDAGVTVERTGYDTTDLTNKALLAAQQDNSPDVLIVDNPVVSTLADAGVLTTTDEVKVDVAAVSPNLLAAGRIGGKSYGIPIGANTLALYYNKKVLDAAGVDPATVTDWTSLTAALTKVKTAGKKGITFSAIGTEEGSFQFLPWFWGAGANLTQLDSAQGVAALTLWTDWLKNGYAPNSVLNNTQTTSWQEFAAGDFAFAENGTWQLANAKKTGFEYGIIPIPSQAGGTAPAPTGGEFVTAPVQSDTARYAVTEKLVACLTSADNALATDTTLSYIAATDAVQRTQVADDDELTVWVEAVKAAKGRTSDDLGTKYPKISQPLWTAFQAALSGSASPADALKTAQTTAAAATK
;
A
#
# COMPACT_ATOMS: atom_id res chain seq x y z
N MET A 1 -36.15 31.41 -38.07
CA MET A 1 -37.56 31.33 -38.48
C MET A 1 -37.77 29.98 -39.17
N PRO A 2 -38.81 29.19 -38.89
CA PRO A 2 -39.96 29.49 -38.02
C PRO A 2 -40.03 28.54 -36.80
N SER A 3 -40.68 29.00 -35.87
CA SER A 3 -41.55 28.72 -34.78
C SER A 3 -42.73 27.77 -35.07
N PHE A 4 -43.05 26.89 -34.09
CA PHE A 4 -44.40 26.39 -33.76
C PHE A 4 -44.36 25.85 -32.34
N ARG A 5 -44.99 26.24 -31.54
CA ARG A 5 -46.17 26.60 -30.71
C ARG A 5 -47.00 25.36 -30.29
N ASN A 6 -47.03 25.16 -28.96
CA ASN A 6 -48.10 24.72 -28.05
C ASN A 6 -49.05 23.58 -28.41
N SER A 7 -49.20 22.62 -27.50
CA SER A 7 -50.52 22.47 -26.85
C SER A 7 -50.49 21.62 -25.56
N ARG A 8 -51.05 22.21 -24.54
CA ARG A 8 -51.45 21.59 -23.25
C ARG A 8 -52.68 20.70 -23.49
N ARG A 9 -52.71 19.51 -22.91
CA ARG A 9 -54.00 18.91 -22.49
C ARG A 9 -53.85 18.24 -21.14
N ARG A 10 -54.55 18.81 -20.19
CA ARG A 10 -54.91 18.24 -18.88
C ARG A 10 -56.03 17.23 -19.09
N LEU A 11 -55.92 16.04 -18.47
CA LEU A 11 -57.13 15.28 -18.13
C LEU A 11 -57.03 14.84 -16.67
N ARG A 12 -57.95 15.29 -15.91
CA ARG A 12 -58.32 14.84 -14.56
C ARG A 12 -59.33 13.71 -14.70
N ALA A 13 -59.14 12.60 -13.97
CA ALA A 13 -60.25 11.75 -13.59
C ALA A 13 -59.98 11.19 -12.20
N ALA A 14 -61.01 11.35 -11.37
CA ALA A 14 -61.05 11.01 -9.96
C ALA A 14 -61.82 9.67 -9.77
N VAL A 15 -61.75 9.17 -8.49
CA VAL A 15 -62.70 8.25 -7.84
C VAL A 15 -62.41 6.75 -8.09
N ALA A 16 -62.25 5.88 -7.05
CA ALA A 16 -63.17 5.63 -5.93
C ALA A 16 -62.46 4.86 -4.78
N VAL A 17 -62.90 5.16 -3.59
CA VAL A 17 -62.67 4.48 -2.29
C VAL A 17 -63.42 3.15 -2.24
N ALA A 18 -62.77 2.10 -1.75
CA ALA A 18 -63.46 0.93 -1.17
C ALA A 18 -62.73 0.50 0.10
N LEU A 19 -63.32 0.82 1.25
CA LEU A 19 -63.03 0.25 2.55
C LEU A 19 -63.46 -1.23 2.54
N ALA A 20 -62.55 -2.11 2.94
CA ALA A 20 -62.93 -3.44 3.43
C ALA A 20 -62.15 -3.68 4.73
N THR A 21 -62.84 -3.56 5.84
CA THR A 21 -62.45 -3.94 7.19
C THR A 21 -62.55 -5.46 7.34
N CYS A 22 -61.40 -6.12 7.65
CA CYS A 22 -61.45 -7.46 8.28
C CYS A 22 -60.56 -7.47 9.52
N LEU A 23 -61.22 -7.49 10.68
CA LEU A 23 -60.62 -7.88 11.95
C LEU A 23 -60.41 -9.41 11.94
N VAL A 24 -59.19 -9.83 12.22
CA VAL A 24 -58.94 -11.18 12.80
C VAL A 24 -57.87 -11.08 13.88
N THR A 25 -58.18 -11.68 14.96
CA THR A 25 -57.68 -11.72 16.31
C THR A 25 -56.30 -12.32 16.50
N THR A 26 -55.54 -11.66 17.36
CA THR A 26 -54.60 -12.16 18.40
C THR A 26 -54.14 -13.61 18.35
N GLY A 27 -52.82 -13.76 18.23
CA GLY A 27 -52.08 -14.90 18.71
C GLY A 27 -50.69 -14.43 19.14
N CYS A 28 -50.55 -14.17 20.47
CA CYS A 28 -49.22 -13.99 21.07
C CYS A 28 -48.56 -15.38 21.14
N SER A 29 -47.42 -15.52 20.51
CA SER A 29 -46.38 -16.44 20.94
C SER A 29 -45.03 -15.71 20.88
N SER A 30 -44.58 -15.36 22.08
CA SER A 30 -43.25 -14.87 22.33
C SER A 30 -42.26 -16.03 22.15
N GLU A 31 -41.52 -16.04 21.06
CA GLU A 31 -40.26 -16.74 20.98
C GLU A 31 -39.16 -15.68 20.85
N SER A 32 -38.45 -15.49 21.95
CA SER A 32 -37.21 -14.76 22.04
C SER A 32 -36.11 -15.58 21.35
N GLY A 33 -36.06 -15.53 20.03
CA GLY A 33 -34.92 -15.92 19.25
C GLY A 33 -34.12 -14.65 18.92
N SER A 34 -32.96 -14.46 19.54
CA SER A 34 -31.97 -13.49 19.11
C SER A 34 -31.32 -13.96 17.81
N GLY A 35 -32.09 -14.01 16.74
CA GLY A 35 -31.61 -14.12 15.40
C GLY A 35 -31.32 -12.71 14.93
N GLY A 36 -30.04 -12.32 14.86
CA GLY A 36 -29.64 -11.09 14.16
C GLY A 36 -30.24 -11.13 12.75
N ALA A 37 -30.95 -10.09 12.36
CA ALA A 37 -31.50 -9.99 11.01
C ALA A 37 -30.31 -10.09 10.03
N THR A 38 -30.39 -11.04 9.09
CA THR A 38 -29.43 -11.10 7.98
C THR A 38 -29.59 -9.81 7.18
N PRO A 39 -28.50 -9.08 6.87
CA PRO A 39 -28.56 -7.87 6.07
C PRO A 39 -29.30 -8.15 4.77
N THR A 40 -30.19 -7.25 4.36
CA THR A 40 -30.90 -7.36 3.09
C THR A 40 -30.05 -6.75 1.98
N GLY A 41 -29.98 -7.44 0.83
CA GLY A 41 -29.24 -6.99 -0.35
C GLY A 41 -27.86 -7.67 -0.48
N ASP A 42 -27.22 -7.37 -1.61
CA ASP A 42 -25.90 -7.89 -1.94
C ASP A 42 -24.84 -7.33 -0.98
N TYR A 43 -23.83 -8.13 -0.68
CA TYR A 43 -22.72 -7.74 0.18
C TYR A 43 -21.52 -7.38 -0.68
N THR A 44 -21.15 -6.12 -0.73
CA THR A 44 -20.23 -5.59 -1.73
C THR A 44 -18.80 -5.40 -1.18
N ILE A 45 -17.81 -5.84 -1.96
CA ILE A 45 -16.38 -5.66 -1.68
C ILE A 45 -15.71 -4.97 -2.85
N TRP A 46 -15.01 -3.87 -2.56
CA TRP A 46 -14.15 -3.20 -3.55
C TRP A 46 -12.68 -3.36 -3.17
N ASP A 47 -11.83 -3.66 -4.16
CA ASP A 47 -10.39 -3.86 -3.95
C ASP A 47 -9.53 -3.29 -5.10
N PRO A 48 -8.19 -3.13 -4.92
CA PRO A 48 -7.30 -2.55 -5.91
C PRO A 48 -6.69 -3.58 -6.87
N TYR A 49 -7.36 -4.71 -7.11
CA TYR A 49 -6.79 -5.83 -7.87
C TYR A 49 -7.65 -6.20 -9.11
N PRO A 50 -7.80 -5.30 -10.10
CA PRO A 50 -8.61 -5.56 -11.29
C PRO A 50 -8.08 -6.73 -12.15
N GLN A 51 -6.82 -7.14 -11.97
CA GLN A 51 -6.20 -8.27 -12.67
C GLN A 51 -6.69 -9.64 -12.21
N PHE A 52 -7.36 -9.74 -11.05
CA PHE A 52 -7.89 -11.00 -10.54
C PHE A 52 -9.35 -11.18 -10.95
N ASP A 53 -9.60 -12.24 -11.71
CA ASP A 53 -10.93 -12.71 -12.11
C ASP A 53 -11.49 -13.75 -11.13
N ASP A 54 -12.70 -14.24 -11.39
CA ASP A 54 -13.41 -15.22 -10.55
C ASP A 54 -12.66 -16.54 -10.38
N SER A 55 -11.73 -16.85 -11.28
CA SER A 55 -10.91 -18.06 -11.21
C SER A 55 -9.67 -17.91 -10.33
N SER A 56 -9.36 -16.70 -9.88
CA SER A 56 -8.20 -16.40 -9.04
C SER A 56 -8.35 -16.93 -7.62
N ALA A 57 -7.22 -17.23 -6.95
CA ALA A 57 -7.22 -17.61 -5.55
C ALA A 57 -7.79 -16.50 -4.65
N TRP A 58 -7.50 -15.24 -4.99
CA TRP A 58 -7.99 -14.07 -4.28
C TRP A 58 -9.52 -13.99 -4.28
N VAL A 59 -10.16 -14.04 -5.45
CA VAL A 59 -11.62 -13.92 -5.54
C VAL A 59 -12.32 -15.12 -4.90
N ARG A 60 -11.76 -16.34 -5.06
CA ARG A 60 -12.29 -17.52 -4.35
C ARG A 60 -12.23 -17.36 -2.83
N LEU A 61 -11.15 -16.77 -2.29
CA LEU A 61 -11.05 -16.51 -0.85
C LEU A 61 -12.14 -15.55 -0.38
N LEU A 62 -12.34 -14.42 -1.06
CA LEU A 62 -13.40 -13.46 -0.73
C LEU A 62 -14.79 -14.12 -0.76
N THR A 63 -15.06 -14.93 -1.78
CA THR A 63 -16.32 -15.66 -1.93
C THR A 63 -16.53 -16.69 -0.80
N THR A 64 -15.47 -17.42 -0.42
CA THR A 64 -15.52 -18.38 0.68
C THR A 64 -15.80 -17.69 2.01
N CYS A 65 -15.05 -16.61 2.33
CA CYS A 65 -15.27 -15.84 3.54
C CYS A 65 -16.67 -15.19 3.59
N GLY A 66 -17.22 -14.77 2.46
CA GLY A 66 -18.61 -14.30 2.38
C GLY A 66 -19.63 -15.41 2.68
N THR A 67 -19.43 -16.58 2.09
CA THR A 67 -20.29 -17.75 2.33
C THR A 67 -20.28 -18.16 3.81
N ASP A 68 -19.10 -18.18 4.43
CA ASP A 68 -18.93 -18.51 5.86
C ASP A 68 -19.56 -17.44 6.77
N ALA A 69 -19.59 -16.17 6.31
CA ALA A 69 -20.28 -15.09 6.98
C ALA A 69 -21.81 -15.08 6.75
N GLY A 70 -22.32 -15.92 5.82
CA GLY A 70 -23.73 -16.10 5.51
C GLY A 70 -24.26 -15.13 4.44
N VAL A 71 -23.39 -14.61 3.56
CA VAL A 71 -23.75 -13.66 2.50
C VAL A 71 -23.17 -14.08 1.13
N THR A 72 -23.78 -13.56 0.07
CA THR A 72 -23.19 -13.60 -1.27
C THR A 72 -22.40 -12.33 -1.49
N VAL A 73 -21.12 -12.46 -1.85
CA VAL A 73 -20.23 -11.33 -2.09
C VAL A 73 -20.29 -10.91 -3.57
N GLU A 74 -20.54 -9.63 -3.79
CA GLU A 74 -20.32 -8.96 -5.08
C GLU A 74 -19.01 -8.16 -5.03
N ARG A 75 -18.00 -8.63 -5.74
CA ARG A 75 -16.70 -7.98 -5.79
C ARG A 75 -16.56 -7.07 -7.00
N THR A 76 -15.93 -5.92 -6.81
CA THR A 76 -15.46 -5.06 -7.90
C THR A 76 -14.00 -4.67 -7.69
N GLY A 77 -13.13 -5.03 -8.64
CA GLY A 77 -11.74 -4.58 -8.69
C GLY A 77 -11.59 -3.27 -9.48
N TYR A 78 -10.83 -2.31 -8.95
CA TYR A 78 -10.53 -1.02 -9.57
C TYR A 78 -9.04 -0.75 -9.55
N ASP A 79 -8.54 0.12 -10.44
CA ASP A 79 -7.20 0.69 -10.25
C ASP A 79 -7.17 1.54 -8.96
N THR A 80 -6.05 1.56 -8.26
CA THR A 80 -5.90 2.19 -6.93
C THR A 80 -6.40 3.64 -6.87
N THR A 81 -6.09 4.45 -7.88
CA THR A 81 -6.53 5.85 -7.95
C THR A 81 -8.03 5.96 -8.16
N ASP A 82 -8.59 5.16 -9.05
CA ASP A 82 -10.02 5.10 -9.31
C ASP A 82 -10.80 4.62 -8.09
N LEU A 83 -10.30 3.61 -7.40
CA LEU A 83 -10.89 3.06 -6.18
C LEU A 83 -11.09 4.15 -5.12
N THR A 84 -10.04 4.94 -4.85
CA THR A 84 -10.09 6.02 -3.87
C THR A 84 -11.16 7.08 -4.23
N ASN A 85 -11.16 7.51 -5.49
CA ASN A 85 -12.13 8.51 -5.97
C ASN A 85 -13.56 7.98 -5.91
N LYS A 86 -13.78 6.72 -6.30
CA LYS A 86 -15.10 6.07 -6.24
C LYS A 86 -15.59 5.87 -4.81
N ALA A 87 -14.71 5.51 -3.88
CA ALA A 87 -15.06 5.38 -2.46
C ALA A 87 -15.53 6.72 -1.87
N LEU A 88 -14.81 7.82 -2.14
CA LEU A 88 -15.22 9.16 -1.72
C LEU A 88 -16.57 9.57 -2.31
N LEU A 89 -16.81 9.28 -3.59
CA LEU A 89 -18.08 9.61 -4.25
C LEU A 89 -19.24 8.75 -3.73
N ALA A 90 -19.01 7.44 -3.53
CA ALA A 90 -20.01 6.51 -3.01
C ALA A 90 -20.46 6.90 -1.60
N ALA A 91 -19.52 7.31 -0.74
CA ALA A 91 -19.83 7.79 0.60
C ALA A 91 -20.73 9.05 0.59
N GLN A 92 -20.50 9.97 -0.36
CA GLN A 92 -21.36 11.15 -0.53
C GLN A 92 -22.79 10.82 -1.01
N GLN A 93 -22.97 9.64 -1.57
CA GLN A 93 -24.25 9.15 -2.11
C GLN A 93 -24.94 8.12 -1.21
N ASP A 94 -24.43 7.89 0.01
CA ASP A 94 -24.89 6.82 0.92
C ASP A 94 -24.89 5.42 0.26
N ASN A 95 -23.92 5.15 -0.63
CA ASN A 95 -23.79 3.92 -1.41
C ASN A 95 -22.38 3.33 -1.31
N SER A 96 -21.78 3.39 -0.13
CA SER A 96 -20.47 2.80 0.14
C SER A 96 -20.52 1.27 0.06
N PRO A 97 -19.44 0.59 -0.40
CA PRO A 97 -19.33 -0.86 -0.28
C PRO A 97 -19.29 -1.26 1.21
N ASP A 98 -19.54 -2.55 1.49
CA ASP A 98 -19.48 -3.08 2.85
C ASP A 98 -18.05 -3.24 3.35
N VAL A 99 -17.16 -3.64 2.45
CA VAL A 99 -15.73 -3.74 2.68
C VAL A 99 -14.99 -3.02 1.57
N LEU A 100 -14.00 -2.25 1.97
CA LEU A 100 -13.12 -1.53 1.07
C LEU A 100 -11.67 -1.89 1.38
N ILE A 101 -10.96 -2.46 0.40
CA ILE A 101 -9.54 -2.80 0.52
C ILE A 101 -8.75 -1.73 -0.21
N VAL A 102 -7.86 -1.02 0.50
CA VAL A 102 -7.15 0.14 -0.03
C VAL A 102 -5.68 0.15 0.36
N ASP A 103 -4.83 0.74 -0.47
CA ASP A 103 -3.42 1.00 -0.16
C ASP A 103 -3.31 1.79 1.16
N ASN A 104 -2.33 1.44 1.97
CA ASN A 104 -2.20 1.92 3.34
C ASN A 104 -2.21 3.46 3.50
N PRO A 105 -1.58 4.30 2.66
CA PRO A 105 -1.64 5.74 2.83
C PRO A 105 -3.04 6.34 2.57
N VAL A 106 -3.90 5.61 1.84
CA VAL A 106 -5.27 6.07 1.52
C VAL A 106 -6.18 5.99 2.73
N VAL A 107 -5.91 5.10 3.68
CA VAL A 107 -6.70 4.94 4.91
C VAL A 107 -6.88 6.28 5.64
N SER A 108 -5.80 7.06 5.77
CA SER A 108 -5.85 8.37 6.42
C SER A 108 -6.76 9.36 5.69
N THR A 109 -6.73 9.36 4.37
CA THR A 109 -7.57 10.23 3.54
C THR A 109 -9.06 9.90 3.70
N LEU A 110 -9.39 8.60 3.68
CA LEU A 110 -10.77 8.15 3.81
C LEU A 110 -11.30 8.32 5.23
N ALA A 111 -10.46 8.10 6.25
CA ALA A 111 -10.83 8.33 7.65
C ALA A 111 -11.08 9.82 7.93
N ASP A 112 -10.21 10.71 7.44
CA ASP A 112 -10.36 12.16 7.59
C ASP A 112 -11.62 12.68 6.87
N ALA A 113 -11.98 12.08 5.74
CA ALA A 113 -13.21 12.37 5.02
C ALA A 113 -14.48 11.77 5.67
N GLY A 114 -14.35 11.02 6.77
CA GLY A 114 -15.48 10.38 7.45
C GLY A 114 -16.09 9.21 6.68
N VAL A 115 -15.35 8.63 5.73
CA VAL A 115 -15.80 7.49 4.92
C VAL A 115 -15.70 6.17 5.68
N LEU A 116 -14.73 6.05 6.59
CA LEU A 116 -14.44 4.80 7.30
C LEU A 116 -14.95 4.84 8.73
N THR A 117 -15.42 3.69 9.21
CA THR A 117 -15.66 3.43 10.63
C THR A 117 -14.42 2.80 11.27
N THR A 118 -14.36 2.78 12.59
CA THR A 118 -13.20 2.23 13.33
C THR A 118 -13.27 0.71 13.47
N THR A 119 -12.12 0.07 13.66
CA THR A 119 -12.06 -1.37 13.98
C THR A 119 -12.81 -1.71 15.26
N ASP A 120 -12.84 -0.80 16.23
CA ASP A 120 -13.59 -0.99 17.50
C ASP A 120 -15.10 -1.05 17.26
N GLU A 121 -15.64 -0.19 16.37
CA GLU A 121 -17.07 -0.17 16.02
C GLU A 121 -17.50 -1.42 15.27
N VAL A 122 -16.63 -1.97 14.41
CA VAL A 122 -16.86 -3.22 13.66
C VAL A 122 -16.48 -4.45 14.49
N LYS A 123 -15.78 -4.27 15.62
CA LYS A 123 -15.25 -5.33 16.51
C LYS A 123 -14.16 -6.19 15.86
N VAL A 124 -13.39 -5.63 14.96
CA VAL A 124 -12.23 -6.30 14.35
C VAL A 124 -11.06 -6.29 15.34
N ASP A 125 -10.55 -7.49 15.67
CA ASP A 125 -9.40 -7.64 16.57
C ASP A 125 -8.09 -7.33 15.80
N VAL A 126 -7.32 -6.36 16.28
CA VAL A 126 -6.03 -5.96 15.74
C VAL A 126 -4.86 -6.25 16.68
N ALA A 127 -5.09 -6.94 17.81
CA ALA A 127 -4.09 -7.11 18.88
C ALA A 127 -2.85 -7.91 18.43
N ALA A 128 -3.02 -8.85 17.51
CA ALA A 128 -1.92 -9.68 16.99
C ALA A 128 -1.11 -9.01 15.86
N VAL A 129 -1.59 -7.88 15.33
CA VAL A 129 -0.95 -7.17 14.20
C VAL A 129 0.32 -6.48 14.67
N SER A 130 1.38 -6.57 13.88
CA SER A 130 2.64 -5.86 14.12
C SER A 130 2.39 -4.35 14.23
N PRO A 131 2.82 -3.68 15.34
CA PRO A 131 2.45 -2.29 15.63
C PRO A 131 2.86 -1.29 14.55
N ASN A 132 4.03 -1.49 13.91
CA ASN A 132 4.53 -0.64 12.83
C ASN A 132 3.66 -0.76 11.56
N LEU A 133 3.09 -1.92 11.27
CA LEU A 133 2.18 -2.13 10.15
C LEU A 133 0.81 -1.50 10.44
N LEU A 134 0.29 -1.72 11.63
CA LEU A 134 -0.98 -1.13 12.06
C LEU A 134 -0.93 0.41 12.11
N ALA A 135 0.23 0.98 12.37
CA ALA A 135 0.42 2.44 12.51
C ALA A 135 -0.02 3.23 11.26
N ALA A 136 0.10 2.65 10.06
CA ALA A 136 -0.33 3.30 8.80
C ALA A 136 -1.86 3.51 8.73
N GLY A 137 -2.64 2.66 9.41
CA GLY A 137 -4.10 2.76 9.51
C GLY A 137 -4.61 3.43 10.79
N ARG A 138 -3.71 3.99 11.64
CA ARG A 138 -4.09 4.65 12.89
C ARG A 138 -4.08 6.17 12.73
N ILE A 139 -5.23 6.78 12.99
CA ILE A 139 -5.46 8.22 12.91
C ILE A 139 -6.11 8.68 14.22
N GLY A 140 -5.52 9.66 14.88
CA GLY A 140 -6.05 10.18 16.15
C GLY A 140 -6.17 9.13 17.25
N GLY A 141 -5.27 8.12 17.26
CA GLY A 141 -5.27 7.02 18.24
C GLY A 141 -6.25 5.88 17.95
N LYS A 142 -7.10 6.00 16.92
CA LYS A 142 -8.06 4.97 16.49
C LYS A 142 -7.54 4.22 15.27
N SER A 143 -7.87 2.93 15.13
CA SER A 143 -7.57 2.12 13.94
C SER A 143 -8.77 2.10 13.00
N TYR A 144 -8.53 2.26 11.70
CA TYR A 144 -9.56 2.33 10.66
C TYR A 144 -9.49 1.17 9.65
N GLY A 145 -8.80 0.11 10.02
CA GLY A 145 -8.69 -1.11 9.24
C GLY A 145 -7.58 -2.01 9.77
N ILE A 146 -7.42 -3.15 9.13
CA ILE A 146 -6.40 -4.16 9.43
C ILE A 146 -5.59 -4.46 8.18
N PRO A 147 -4.24 -4.46 8.22
CA PRO A 147 -3.42 -4.83 7.06
C PRO A 147 -3.60 -6.32 6.73
N ILE A 148 -3.79 -6.64 5.45
CA ILE A 148 -3.85 -8.02 4.95
C ILE A 148 -2.47 -8.64 4.74
N GLY A 149 -1.43 -7.86 4.85
CA GLY A 149 -0.03 -8.18 4.68
C GLY A 149 0.74 -6.89 4.40
N ALA A 150 2.03 -7.01 4.19
CA ALA A 150 2.89 -5.87 3.89
C ALA A 150 3.88 -6.20 2.79
N ASN A 151 4.17 -5.22 1.96
CA ASN A 151 5.35 -5.21 1.12
C ASN A 151 6.31 -4.10 1.58
N THR A 152 7.56 -4.22 1.20
CA THR A 152 8.59 -3.21 1.44
C THR A 152 9.73 -3.38 0.45
N LEU A 153 10.82 -2.63 0.62
CA LEU A 153 11.96 -2.59 -0.27
C LEU A 153 13.19 -3.25 0.36
N ALA A 154 14.01 -3.84 -0.51
CA ALA A 154 15.33 -4.37 -0.20
C ALA A 154 16.25 -4.21 -1.44
N LEU A 155 17.51 -4.59 -1.31
CA LEU A 155 18.44 -4.66 -2.43
C LEU A 155 18.54 -6.11 -2.94
N TYR A 156 18.03 -6.34 -4.14
CA TYR A 156 18.38 -7.51 -4.91
C TYR A 156 19.80 -7.37 -5.45
N TYR A 157 20.58 -8.44 -5.45
CA TYR A 157 21.90 -8.44 -6.06
C TYR A 157 22.09 -9.59 -7.04
N ASN A 158 22.92 -9.35 -8.07
CA ASN A 158 23.33 -10.35 -9.03
C ASN A 158 24.67 -10.94 -8.59
N LYS A 159 24.66 -12.19 -8.12
CA LYS A 159 25.82 -12.86 -7.58
C LYS A 159 26.98 -12.92 -8.59
N LYS A 160 26.70 -13.23 -9.86
CA LYS A 160 27.71 -13.29 -10.92
C LYS A 160 28.44 -11.96 -11.13
N VAL A 161 27.70 -10.82 -11.03
CA VAL A 161 28.29 -9.49 -11.18
C VAL A 161 29.14 -9.14 -9.96
N LEU A 162 28.66 -9.47 -8.75
CA LEU A 162 29.41 -9.23 -7.51
C LEU A 162 30.69 -10.08 -7.45
N ASP A 163 30.60 -11.38 -7.78
CA ASP A 163 31.77 -12.29 -7.82
C ASP A 163 32.83 -11.78 -8.81
N ALA A 164 32.43 -11.32 -10.00
CA ALA A 164 33.34 -10.74 -10.99
C ALA A 164 34.02 -9.46 -10.50
N ALA A 165 33.38 -8.72 -9.60
CA ALA A 165 33.91 -7.49 -8.99
C ALA A 165 34.67 -7.75 -7.68
N GLY A 166 34.70 -8.97 -7.19
CA GLY A 166 35.30 -9.33 -5.88
C GLY A 166 34.58 -8.66 -4.71
N VAL A 167 33.23 -8.65 -4.77
CA VAL A 167 32.35 -8.08 -3.74
C VAL A 167 31.60 -9.21 -3.04
N ASP A 168 31.76 -9.30 -1.73
CA ASP A 168 30.91 -10.13 -0.87
C ASP A 168 29.70 -9.29 -0.42
N PRO A 169 28.46 -9.65 -0.79
CA PRO A 169 27.25 -8.90 -0.41
C PRO A 169 27.06 -8.80 1.12
N ALA A 170 27.55 -9.77 1.90
CA ALA A 170 27.47 -9.73 3.36
C ALA A 170 28.29 -8.58 3.98
N THR A 171 29.23 -8.01 3.24
CA THR A 171 30.03 -6.85 3.68
C THR A 171 29.34 -5.50 3.42
N VAL A 172 28.19 -5.48 2.74
CA VAL A 172 27.43 -4.28 2.43
C VAL A 172 26.50 -3.98 3.59
N THR A 173 26.99 -3.26 4.60
CA THR A 173 26.29 -3.04 5.87
C THR A 173 25.98 -1.58 6.18
N ASP A 174 26.56 -0.65 5.40
CA ASP A 174 26.38 0.80 5.49
C ASP A 174 26.59 1.47 4.12
N TRP A 175 26.37 2.79 4.04
CA TRP A 175 26.56 3.52 2.78
C TRP A 175 28.03 3.55 2.30
N THR A 176 28.97 3.49 3.21
CA THR A 176 30.41 3.49 2.88
C THR A 176 30.79 2.18 2.19
N SER A 177 30.38 1.07 2.75
CA SER A 177 30.63 -0.28 2.20
C SER A 177 29.85 -0.49 0.90
N LEU A 178 28.60 -0.01 0.79
CA LEU A 178 27.86 -0.03 -0.48
C LEU A 178 28.57 0.79 -1.57
N THR A 179 29.02 2.00 -1.26
CA THR A 179 29.76 2.85 -2.21
C THR A 179 31.08 2.20 -2.65
N ALA A 180 31.77 1.55 -1.72
CA ALA A 180 32.99 0.76 -2.04
C ALA A 180 32.68 -0.43 -2.96
N ALA A 181 31.56 -1.14 -2.73
CA ALA A 181 31.08 -2.20 -3.60
C ALA A 181 30.77 -1.67 -5.01
N LEU A 182 30.01 -0.57 -5.12
CA LEU A 182 29.70 0.07 -6.41
C LEU A 182 30.95 0.52 -7.17
N THR A 183 31.96 1.00 -6.45
CA THR A 183 33.26 1.38 -7.04
C THR A 183 33.97 0.17 -7.65
N LYS A 184 34.02 -0.97 -6.94
CA LYS A 184 34.59 -2.22 -7.45
C LYS A 184 33.84 -2.73 -8.67
N VAL A 185 32.51 -2.72 -8.61
CA VAL A 185 31.63 -3.14 -9.71
C VAL A 185 31.89 -2.31 -10.96
N LYS A 186 31.96 -0.98 -10.84
CA LYS A 186 32.30 -0.08 -11.95
C LYS A 186 33.70 -0.36 -12.50
N THR A 187 34.68 -0.58 -11.64
CA THR A 187 36.07 -0.90 -12.05
C THR A 187 36.12 -2.22 -12.82
N ALA A 188 35.27 -3.18 -12.49
CA ALA A 188 35.11 -4.44 -13.23
C ALA A 188 34.31 -4.27 -14.56
N GLY A 189 33.96 -3.05 -14.95
CA GLY A 189 33.21 -2.76 -16.19
C GLY A 189 31.75 -3.17 -16.15
N LYS A 190 31.17 -3.30 -14.93
CA LYS A 190 29.78 -3.66 -14.70
C LYS A 190 28.95 -2.46 -14.25
N LYS A 191 27.61 -2.58 -14.34
CA LYS A 191 26.67 -1.57 -13.88
C LYS A 191 26.45 -1.72 -12.38
N GLY A 192 26.37 -0.61 -11.65
CA GLY A 192 26.28 -0.62 -10.20
C GLY A 192 24.87 -0.90 -9.68
N ILE A 193 24.05 0.13 -9.54
CA ILE A 193 22.71 0.03 -8.96
C ILE A 193 21.66 0.64 -9.88
N THR A 194 20.48 0.06 -9.94
CA THR A 194 19.29 0.64 -10.57
C THR A 194 18.13 0.73 -9.58
N PHE A 195 17.29 1.74 -9.75
CA PHE A 195 16.13 2.05 -8.90
C PHE A 195 15.17 2.96 -9.65
N SER A 196 14.04 3.30 -9.05
CA SER A 196 13.10 4.29 -9.56
C SER A 196 13.29 5.63 -8.85
N ALA A 197 13.67 6.66 -9.59
CA ALA A 197 13.65 8.04 -9.13
C ALA A 197 12.66 8.87 -9.96
N ILE A 198 11.61 8.23 -10.49
CA ILE A 198 10.57 8.92 -11.26
C ILE A 198 9.86 9.96 -10.39
N GLY A 199 9.42 11.08 -10.99
CA GLY A 199 8.74 12.19 -10.32
C GLY A 199 7.29 11.86 -9.91
N THR A 200 7.10 10.76 -9.19
CA THR A 200 5.81 10.27 -8.68
C THR A 200 5.99 9.64 -7.30
N GLU A 201 4.90 9.15 -6.72
CA GLU A 201 4.94 8.42 -5.44
C GLU A 201 5.84 7.16 -5.49
N GLU A 202 5.99 6.50 -6.65
CA GLU A 202 6.94 5.39 -6.80
C GLU A 202 8.39 5.82 -6.49
N GLY A 203 8.79 7.00 -6.99
CA GLY A 203 10.12 7.54 -6.69
C GLY A 203 10.28 7.92 -5.22
N SER A 204 9.26 8.52 -4.60
CA SER A 204 9.27 8.78 -3.16
C SER A 204 9.40 7.48 -2.36
N PHE A 205 8.62 6.46 -2.72
CA PHE A 205 8.67 5.16 -2.08
C PHE A 205 10.09 4.59 -2.07
N GLN A 206 10.83 4.67 -3.18
CA GLN A 206 12.23 4.21 -3.26
C GLN A 206 13.24 5.19 -2.64
N PHE A 207 12.94 6.47 -2.53
CA PHE A 207 13.85 7.40 -1.86
C PHE A 207 13.79 7.33 -0.33
N LEU A 208 12.64 6.98 0.23
CA LEU A 208 12.39 6.99 1.66
C LEU A 208 13.35 6.10 2.49
N PRO A 209 13.77 4.89 2.06
CA PRO A 209 14.74 4.11 2.82
C PRO A 209 16.07 4.85 3.03
N TRP A 210 16.54 5.54 2.02
CA TRP A 210 17.77 6.33 2.10
C TRP A 210 17.60 7.57 2.96
N PHE A 211 16.44 8.23 2.84
CA PHE A 211 16.08 9.41 3.62
C PHE A 211 15.97 9.07 5.12
N TRP A 212 15.21 8.05 5.47
CA TRP A 212 15.07 7.59 6.87
C TRP A 212 16.33 6.89 7.36
N GLY A 213 17.03 6.15 6.52
CA GLY A 213 18.31 5.52 6.83
C GLY A 213 19.44 6.51 7.14
N ALA A 214 19.32 7.76 6.70
CA ALA A 214 20.16 8.87 7.15
C ALA A 214 19.75 9.45 8.51
N GLY A 215 18.60 9.05 9.05
CA GLY A 215 17.99 9.65 10.24
C GLY A 215 17.18 10.92 9.96
N ALA A 216 16.80 11.16 8.69
CA ALA A 216 15.95 12.29 8.32
C ALA A 216 14.47 12.04 8.69
N ASN A 217 13.68 13.11 8.77
CA ASN A 217 12.27 13.08 9.08
C ASN A 217 11.47 13.88 8.04
N LEU A 218 10.31 13.36 7.65
CA LEU A 218 9.42 13.97 6.66
C LEU A 218 8.85 15.33 7.10
N THR A 219 8.89 15.66 8.38
CA THR A 219 8.52 17.00 8.88
C THR A 219 9.59 18.06 8.63
N GLN A 220 10.83 17.63 8.30
CA GLN A 220 11.98 18.51 8.05
C GLN A 220 12.82 17.96 6.88
N LEU A 221 12.38 18.20 5.66
CA LEU A 221 13.02 17.66 4.45
C LEU A 221 14.44 18.16 4.23
N ASP A 222 14.71 19.43 4.58
CA ASP A 222 15.99 20.13 4.39
C ASP A 222 16.98 19.94 5.55
N SER A 223 16.75 18.95 6.41
CA SER A 223 17.71 18.58 7.46
C SER A 223 19.05 18.14 6.86
N ALA A 224 20.13 18.23 7.62
CA ALA A 224 21.44 17.75 7.19
C ALA A 224 21.42 16.28 6.74
N GLN A 225 20.60 15.46 7.40
CA GLN A 225 20.37 14.06 7.09
C GLN A 225 19.63 13.89 5.76
N GLY A 226 18.58 14.69 5.52
CA GLY A 226 17.85 14.68 4.24
C GLY A 226 18.77 15.09 3.07
N VAL A 227 19.60 16.13 3.27
CA VAL A 227 20.60 16.57 2.29
C VAL A 227 21.63 15.46 2.03
N ALA A 228 22.08 14.74 3.07
CA ALA A 228 23.00 13.62 2.91
C ALA A 228 22.39 12.48 2.06
N ALA A 229 21.12 12.15 2.27
CA ALA A 229 20.42 11.13 1.49
C ALA A 229 20.32 11.52 0.00
N LEU A 230 19.92 12.73 -0.29
CA LEU A 230 19.82 13.20 -1.68
C LEU A 230 21.20 13.37 -2.34
N THR A 231 22.21 13.72 -1.58
CA THR A 231 23.60 13.77 -2.06
C THR A 231 24.09 12.37 -2.44
N LEU A 232 23.78 11.33 -1.66
CA LEU A 232 24.11 9.95 -2.00
C LEU A 232 23.58 9.56 -3.39
N TRP A 233 22.31 9.79 -3.66
CA TRP A 233 21.70 9.48 -4.96
C TRP A 233 22.33 10.32 -6.10
N THR A 234 22.56 11.61 -5.84
CA THR A 234 23.20 12.50 -6.80
C THR A 234 24.63 12.03 -7.13
N ASP A 235 25.38 11.62 -6.12
CA ASP A 235 26.74 11.11 -6.30
C ASP A 235 26.76 9.77 -7.05
N TRP A 236 25.76 8.91 -6.88
CA TRP A 236 25.66 7.67 -7.68
C TRP A 236 25.52 7.97 -9.19
N LEU A 237 24.70 8.92 -9.58
CA LEU A 237 24.58 9.32 -10.98
C LEU A 237 25.87 9.99 -11.46
N LYS A 238 26.39 10.95 -10.72
CA LYS A 238 27.61 11.71 -11.05
C LYS A 238 28.83 10.79 -11.22
N ASN A 239 28.97 9.79 -10.36
CA ASN A 239 30.05 8.83 -10.40
C ASN A 239 29.76 7.66 -11.36
N GLY A 240 28.60 7.62 -12.02
CA GLY A 240 28.19 6.55 -12.94
C GLY A 240 28.00 5.19 -12.24
N TYR A 241 27.62 5.19 -10.98
CA TYR A 241 27.19 3.99 -10.24
C TYR A 241 25.74 3.65 -10.56
N ALA A 242 24.91 4.66 -10.82
CA ALA A 242 23.55 4.49 -11.32
C ALA A 242 23.41 5.16 -12.70
N PRO A 243 22.58 4.65 -13.61
CA PRO A 243 22.33 5.26 -14.92
C PRO A 243 21.36 6.43 -14.82
N ASN A 244 21.38 7.34 -15.79
CA ASN A 244 20.41 8.43 -15.87
C ASN A 244 18.96 7.95 -16.13
N SER A 245 18.78 6.71 -16.59
CA SER A 245 17.45 6.11 -16.80
C SER A 245 16.62 6.07 -15.51
N VAL A 246 17.25 6.03 -14.32
CA VAL A 246 16.53 6.02 -13.03
C VAL A 246 15.57 7.20 -12.86
N LEU A 247 15.84 8.34 -13.51
CA LEU A 247 14.97 9.52 -13.50
C LEU A 247 13.59 9.28 -14.14
N ASN A 248 13.50 8.31 -15.05
CA ASN A 248 12.29 7.97 -15.78
C ASN A 248 11.83 6.53 -15.57
N ASN A 249 12.66 5.72 -14.91
CA ASN A 249 12.30 4.33 -14.61
C ASN A 249 11.20 4.27 -13.57
N THR A 250 10.15 3.49 -13.88
CA THR A 250 9.24 2.96 -12.87
C THR A 250 9.93 1.82 -12.10
N GLN A 251 9.33 1.34 -11.03
CA GLN A 251 9.79 0.14 -10.31
C GLN A 251 9.82 -1.09 -11.24
N THR A 252 8.92 -1.15 -12.22
CA THR A 252 8.91 -2.22 -13.22
C THR A 252 10.07 -2.09 -14.21
N THR A 253 10.32 -0.89 -14.73
CA THR A 253 11.40 -0.71 -15.73
C THR A 253 12.78 -0.79 -15.11
N SER A 254 12.99 -0.34 -13.87
CA SER A 254 14.24 -0.56 -13.13
C SER A 254 14.49 -2.07 -12.89
N TRP A 255 13.43 -2.83 -12.59
CA TRP A 255 13.55 -4.27 -12.48
C TRP A 255 13.96 -4.92 -13.82
N GLN A 256 13.38 -4.50 -14.94
CA GLN A 256 13.74 -5.01 -16.26
C GLN A 256 15.21 -4.75 -16.61
N GLU A 257 15.75 -3.58 -16.22
CA GLU A 257 17.18 -3.30 -16.35
C GLU A 257 18.04 -4.27 -15.53
N PHE A 258 17.67 -4.57 -14.29
CA PHE A 258 18.38 -5.54 -13.45
C PHE A 258 18.26 -6.96 -14.02
N ALA A 259 17.08 -7.38 -14.43
CA ALA A 259 16.81 -8.71 -14.97
C ALA A 259 17.58 -8.98 -16.28
N ALA A 260 18.04 -7.95 -16.99
CA ALA A 260 18.97 -8.08 -18.12
C ALA A 260 20.36 -8.62 -17.73
N GLY A 261 20.73 -8.64 -16.43
CA GLY A 261 21.87 -9.36 -15.89
C GLY A 261 23.20 -8.59 -15.81
N ASP A 262 23.21 -7.28 -16.12
CA ASP A 262 24.42 -6.46 -16.07
C ASP A 262 24.59 -5.60 -14.81
N PHE A 263 23.52 -5.41 -14.05
CA PHE A 263 23.55 -4.63 -12.80
C PHE A 263 23.96 -5.49 -11.61
N ALA A 264 24.73 -4.89 -10.69
CA ALA A 264 25.08 -5.52 -9.43
C ALA A 264 23.92 -5.53 -8.45
N PHE A 265 23.21 -4.40 -8.34
CA PHE A 265 22.13 -4.21 -7.40
C PHE A 265 20.89 -3.61 -8.08
N ALA A 266 19.69 -3.97 -7.54
CA ALA A 266 18.44 -3.27 -7.79
C ALA A 266 17.70 -3.05 -6.48
N GLU A 267 17.26 -1.82 -6.24
CA GLU A 267 16.29 -1.55 -5.20
C GLU A 267 14.91 -1.90 -5.74
N ASN A 268 14.24 -2.86 -5.10
CA ASN A 268 12.87 -3.24 -5.47
C ASN A 268 12.19 -3.99 -4.32
N GLY A 269 10.92 -4.34 -4.48
CA GLY A 269 10.11 -4.90 -3.40
C GLY A 269 9.83 -6.38 -3.54
N THR A 270 9.05 -6.91 -2.57
CA THR A 270 8.63 -8.32 -2.49
C THR A 270 7.91 -8.79 -3.75
N TRP A 271 7.19 -7.90 -4.44
CA TRP A 271 6.47 -8.17 -5.69
C TRP A 271 7.36 -8.65 -6.84
N GLN A 272 8.69 -8.53 -6.71
CA GLN A 272 9.64 -9.05 -7.68
C GLN A 272 10.14 -10.46 -7.37
N LEU A 273 9.81 -11.07 -6.24
CA LEU A 273 10.27 -12.41 -5.87
C LEU A 273 9.99 -13.46 -6.95
N ALA A 274 8.76 -13.48 -7.47
CA ALA A 274 8.40 -14.41 -8.54
C ALA A 274 9.16 -14.15 -9.86
N ASN A 275 9.54 -12.90 -10.12
CA ASN A 275 10.33 -12.53 -11.29
C ASN A 275 11.83 -12.79 -11.05
N ALA A 276 12.32 -12.63 -9.84
CA ALA A 276 13.69 -12.92 -9.46
C ALA A 276 14.01 -14.42 -9.70
N LYS A 277 13.11 -15.31 -9.33
CA LYS A 277 13.21 -16.77 -9.58
C LYS A 277 13.24 -17.13 -11.08
N LYS A 278 12.90 -16.20 -11.99
CA LYS A 278 12.92 -16.37 -13.46
C LYS A 278 14.12 -15.72 -14.13
N THR A 279 14.99 -15.02 -13.37
CA THR A 279 16.21 -14.43 -13.94
C THR A 279 17.17 -15.54 -14.41
N GLY A 280 17.95 -15.27 -15.45
CA GLY A 280 18.94 -16.22 -15.98
C GLY A 280 20.26 -16.26 -15.17
N PHE A 281 20.28 -15.71 -13.95
CA PHE A 281 21.45 -15.64 -13.07
C PHE A 281 21.06 -15.89 -11.62
N GLU A 282 22.02 -16.31 -10.81
CA GLU A 282 21.87 -16.46 -9.37
C GLU A 282 21.79 -15.06 -8.72
N TYR A 283 20.74 -14.83 -7.94
CA TYR A 283 20.52 -13.61 -7.19
C TYR A 283 20.50 -13.87 -5.68
N GLY A 284 20.55 -12.83 -4.92
CA GLY A 284 20.21 -12.83 -3.50
C GLY A 284 19.67 -11.47 -3.10
N ILE A 285 19.35 -11.34 -1.83
CA ILE A 285 18.68 -10.17 -1.27
C ILE A 285 19.40 -9.75 0.00
N ILE A 286 19.65 -8.46 0.16
CA ILE A 286 20.16 -7.87 1.40
C ILE A 286 19.26 -6.70 1.81
N PRO A 287 19.16 -6.39 3.11
CA PRO A 287 18.48 -5.19 3.57
C PRO A 287 19.11 -3.93 2.95
N ILE A 288 18.32 -2.89 2.72
CA ILE A 288 18.87 -1.57 2.40
C ILE A 288 19.64 -1.07 3.62
N PRO A 289 20.95 -0.71 3.48
CA PRO A 289 21.74 -0.28 4.63
C PRO A 289 21.45 1.17 5.01
N SER A 290 21.40 1.45 6.31
CA SER A 290 21.40 2.82 6.82
C SER A 290 22.77 3.49 6.64
N GLN A 291 22.83 4.81 6.76
CA GLN A 291 24.07 5.59 6.63
C GLN A 291 25.16 5.11 7.60
N ALA A 292 24.79 4.88 8.85
CA ALA A 292 25.69 4.48 9.92
C ALA A 292 25.73 2.95 10.17
N GLY A 293 25.07 2.17 9.31
CA GLY A 293 24.94 0.73 9.45
C GLY A 293 23.59 0.27 9.98
N GLY A 294 23.32 -1.04 9.81
CA GLY A 294 22.02 -1.64 10.10
C GLY A 294 21.00 -1.43 8.99
N THR A 295 19.82 -2.03 9.15
CA THR A 295 18.72 -1.98 8.19
C THR A 295 18.07 -0.59 8.19
N ALA A 296 17.99 0.05 7.02
CA ALA A 296 17.24 1.28 6.85
C ALA A 296 15.73 1.01 6.98
N PRO A 297 14.97 1.87 7.68
CA PRO A 297 13.52 1.81 7.62
C PRO A 297 13.06 2.07 6.18
N ALA A 298 12.47 1.06 5.54
CA ALA A 298 11.83 1.23 4.25
C ALA A 298 10.32 1.50 4.44
N PRO A 299 9.62 2.09 3.45
CA PRO A 299 8.19 2.33 3.60
C PRO A 299 7.43 1.00 3.59
N THR A 300 6.41 0.90 4.47
CA THR A 300 5.42 -0.16 4.33
C THR A 300 4.52 0.16 3.14
N GLY A 301 4.32 -0.82 2.27
CA GLY A 301 3.24 -0.92 1.32
C GLY A 301 2.27 -2.02 1.75
N GLY A 302 1.31 -2.32 0.89
CA GLY A 302 0.26 -3.28 1.14
C GLY A 302 -1.06 -2.61 1.54
N GLU A 303 -2.12 -3.37 1.50
CA GLU A 303 -3.46 -2.85 1.66
C GLU A 303 -4.03 -3.15 3.04
N PHE A 304 -4.97 -2.32 3.40
CA PHE A 304 -5.82 -2.47 4.57
C PHE A 304 -7.22 -2.90 4.16
N VAL A 305 -7.77 -3.89 4.85
CA VAL A 305 -9.21 -4.16 4.85
C VAL A 305 -9.85 -3.15 5.78
N THR A 306 -10.72 -2.33 5.22
CA THR A 306 -11.42 -1.26 5.93
C THR A 306 -12.93 -1.45 5.83
N ALA A 307 -13.67 -0.87 6.77
CA ALA A 307 -15.12 -0.88 6.78
C ALA A 307 -15.64 0.56 6.55
N PRO A 308 -16.23 0.87 5.40
CA PRO A 308 -16.95 2.11 5.20
C PRO A 308 -18.12 2.29 6.17
N VAL A 309 -18.46 3.55 6.46
CA VAL A 309 -19.64 3.90 7.23
C VAL A 309 -20.89 3.42 6.50
N GLN A 310 -21.76 2.68 7.22
CA GLN A 310 -23.00 2.12 6.72
C GLN A 310 -24.20 2.75 7.43
N SER A 311 -25.27 3.04 6.68
CA SER A 311 -26.55 3.44 7.24
C SER A 311 -27.25 2.29 8.01
N ASP A 312 -27.09 1.04 7.52
CA ASP A 312 -27.49 -0.17 8.22
C ASP A 312 -26.31 -0.77 9.00
N THR A 313 -26.19 -0.42 10.27
CA THR A 313 -25.12 -0.91 11.15
C THR A 313 -25.18 -2.41 11.45
N ALA A 314 -26.30 -3.11 11.14
CA ALA A 314 -26.35 -4.57 11.25
C ALA A 314 -25.39 -5.26 10.28
N ARG A 315 -25.00 -4.59 9.20
CA ARG A 315 -24.01 -5.07 8.23
C ARG A 315 -22.62 -5.26 8.85
N TYR A 316 -22.27 -4.50 9.88
CA TYR A 316 -20.97 -4.64 10.57
C TYR A 316 -20.75 -6.01 11.21
N ALA A 317 -21.81 -6.71 11.62
CA ALA A 317 -21.68 -8.07 12.15
C ALA A 317 -21.25 -9.10 11.07
N VAL A 318 -21.56 -8.84 9.80
CA VAL A 318 -21.06 -9.62 8.66
C VAL A 318 -19.64 -9.19 8.32
N THR A 319 -19.36 -7.88 8.33
CA THR A 319 -18.01 -7.33 8.11
C THR A 319 -17.02 -7.91 9.11
N GLU A 320 -17.36 -7.97 10.41
CA GLU A 320 -16.55 -8.60 11.47
C GLU A 320 -16.16 -10.03 11.10
N LYS A 321 -17.13 -10.87 10.73
CA LYS A 321 -16.89 -12.27 10.36
C LYS A 321 -16.03 -12.41 9.11
N LEU A 322 -16.31 -11.60 8.08
CA LEU A 322 -15.59 -11.63 6.82
C LEU A 322 -14.13 -11.21 7.03
N VAL A 323 -13.88 -10.12 7.77
CA VAL A 323 -12.53 -9.67 8.10
C VAL A 323 -11.79 -10.71 8.94
N ALA A 324 -12.44 -11.30 9.96
CA ALA A 324 -11.85 -12.38 10.76
C ALA A 324 -11.48 -13.60 9.91
N CYS A 325 -12.28 -13.95 8.91
CA CYS A 325 -11.97 -15.01 7.96
C CYS A 325 -10.74 -14.63 7.11
N LEU A 326 -10.73 -13.45 6.49
CA LEU A 326 -9.64 -13.00 5.64
C LEU A 326 -8.29 -12.94 6.38
N THR A 327 -8.31 -12.54 7.64
CA THR A 327 -7.12 -12.36 8.47
C THR A 327 -6.81 -13.55 9.37
N SER A 328 -7.54 -14.67 9.24
CA SER A 328 -7.15 -15.94 9.89
C SER A 328 -5.78 -16.40 9.42
N ALA A 329 -5.04 -17.17 10.23
CA ALA A 329 -3.65 -17.51 9.93
C ALA A 329 -3.50 -18.22 8.56
N ASP A 330 -4.36 -19.18 8.25
CA ASP A 330 -4.30 -19.93 7.00
C ASP A 330 -4.64 -19.06 5.78
N ASN A 331 -5.67 -18.21 5.91
CA ASN A 331 -6.09 -17.32 4.83
C ASN A 331 -5.12 -16.14 4.64
N ALA A 332 -4.51 -15.62 5.71
CA ALA A 332 -3.44 -14.65 5.62
C ALA A 332 -2.24 -15.22 4.87
N LEU A 333 -1.81 -16.45 5.21
CA LEU A 333 -0.71 -17.12 4.50
C LEU A 333 -1.02 -17.32 3.01
N ALA A 334 -2.25 -17.72 2.66
CA ALA A 334 -2.68 -17.88 1.28
C ALA A 334 -2.73 -16.54 0.51
N THR A 335 -3.21 -15.48 1.17
CA THR A 335 -3.23 -14.11 0.64
C THR A 335 -1.82 -13.59 0.39
N ASP A 336 -0.93 -13.72 1.38
CA ASP A 336 0.44 -13.25 1.30
C ASP A 336 1.22 -13.98 0.18
N THR A 337 0.99 -15.29 0.02
CA THR A 337 1.55 -16.06 -1.10
C THR A 337 1.04 -15.55 -2.44
N THR A 338 -0.26 -15.25 -2.56
CA THR A 338 -0.88 -14.76 -3.79
C THR A 338 -0.40 -13.36 -4.17
N LEU A 339 -0.25 -12.47 -3.18
CA LEU A 339 0.12 -11.07 -3.36
C LEU A 339 1.64 -10.81 -3.25
N SER A 340 2.42 -11.84 -2.91
CA SER A 340 3.84 -11.72 -2.57
C SER A 340 4.06 -10.73 -1.40
N TYR A 341 3.29 -10.88 -0.34
CA TYR A 341 3.37 -10.08 0.87
C TYR A 341 4.05 -10.83 2.01
N ILE A 342 4.50 -10.06 2.98
CA ILE A 342 4.92 -10.54 4.29
C ILE A 342 3.76 -10.35 5.25
N ALA A 343 3.45 -11.38 6.01
CA ALA A 343 2.29 -11.39 6.87
C ALA A 343 2.28 -10.24 7.90
N ALA A 344 1.09 -9.79 8.24
CA ALA A 344 0.90 -8.73 9.21
C ALA A 344 1.12 -9.17 10.67
N THR A 345 1.25 -10.48 10.94
CA THR A 345 1.43 -11.04 12.29
C THR A 345 2.70 -11.88 12.39
N ASP A 346 3.37 -11.80 13.54
CA ASP A 346 4.58 -12.59 13.81
C ASP A 346 4.36 -14.11 13.70
N ALA A 347 3.16 -14.59 13.99
CA ALA A 347 2.82 -16.02 13.92
C ALA A 347 2.89 -16.52 12.48
N VAL A 348 2.24 -15.82 11.55
CA VAL A 348 2.22 -16.19 10.13
C VAL A 348 3.58 -15.92 9.48
N GLN A 349 4.30 -14.85 9.86
CA GLN A 349 5.68 -14.61 9.41
C GLN A 349 6.60 -15.79 9.70
N ARG A 350 6.49 -16.40 10.90
CA ARG A 350 7.28 -17.60 11.22
C ARG A 350 6.96 -18.79 10.32
N THR A 351 5.69 -18.96 9.95
CA THR A 351 5.27 -19.99 9.00
C THR A 351 5.84 -19.71 7.61
N GLN A 352 5.74 -18.46 7.13
CA GLN A 352 6.31 -18.05 5.84
C GLN A 352 7.81 -18.36 5.76
N VAL A 353 8.58 -18.02 6.80
CA VAL A 353 10.03 -18.31 6.84
C VAL A 353 10.33 -19.80 6.94
N ALA A 354 9.47 -20.58 7.62
CA ALA A 354 9.64 -22.04 7.68
C ALA A 354 9.39 -22.72 6.33
N ASP A 355 8.50 -22.16 5.52
CA ASP A 355 8.15 -22.65 4.18
C ASP A 355 9.13 -22.17 3.10
N ASP A 356 9.69 -20.95 3.24
CA ASP A 356 10.66 -20.35 2.31
C ASP A 356 11.64 -19.44 3.11
N ASP A 357 12.86 -19.92 3.32
CA ASP A 357 13.91 -19.24 4.10
C ASP A 357 14.40 -17.94 3.43
N GLU A 358 14.20 -17.77 2.11
CA GLU A 358 14.46 -16.52 1.39
C GLU A 358 13.65 -15.35 1.97
N LEU A 359 12.49 -15.63 2.57
CA LEU A 359 11.65 -14.60 3.18
C LEU A 359 12.20 -14.03 4.50
N THR A 360 13.25 -14.63 5.08
CA THR A 360 13.89 -14.13 6.32
C THR A 360 14.30 -12.66 6.20
N VAL A 361 14.96 -12.30 5.11
CA VAL A 361 15.40 -10.90 4.85
C VAL A 361 14.22 -9.96 4.75
N TRP A 362 13.15 -10.41 4.11
CA TRP A 362 11.93 -9.61 3.96
C TRP A 362 11.19 -9.42 5.26
N VAL A 363 11.12 -10.44 6.11
CA VAL A 363 10.54 -10.33 7.47
C VAL A 363 11.34 -9.31 8.30
N GLU A 364 12.67 -9.33 8.23
CA GLU A 364 13.52 -8.32 8.89
C GLU A 364 13.29 -6.92 8.33
N ALA A 365 13.19 -6.77 7.00
CA ALA A 365 12.89 -5.50 6.36
C ALA A 365 11.52 -4.95 6.76
N VAL A 366 10.49 -5.81 6.81
CA VAL A 366 9.14 -5.43 7.24
C VAL A 366 9.11 -5.04 8.73
N LYS A 367 9.86 -5.72 9.59
CA LYS A 367 9.99 -5.34 11.02
C LYS A 367 10.63 -3.97 11.21
N ALA A 368 11.58 -3.60 10.35
CA ALA A 368 12.20 -2.28 10.35
C ALA A 368 11.38 -1.22 9.62
N ALA A 369 10.37 -1.61 8.84
CA ALA A 369 9.63 -0.74 7.96
C ALA A 369 8.76 0.28 8.72
N LYS A 370 8.49 1.40 8.06
CA LYS A 370 7.76 2.55 8.62
C LYS A 370 6.63 2.97 7.68
N GLY A 371 5.45 3.21 8.24
CA GLY A 371 4.32 3.75 7.48
C GLY A 371 4.59 5.18 7.01
N ARG A 372 4.25 5.47 5.77
CA ARG A 372 4.39 6.82 5.16
C ARG A 372 3.53 7.86 5.86
N THR A 373 2.39 7.46 6.38
CA THR A 373 1.43 8.32 7.12
C THR A 373 1.61 8.27 8.63
N SER A 374 2.60 7.51 9.13
CA SER A 374 2.97 7.47 10.55
C SER A 374 3.49 8.82 11.05
N ASP A 375 3.78 8.92 12.34
CA ASP A 375 4.26 10.16 13.00
C ASP A 375 3.25 11.32 12.91
N ASP A 376 1.96 10.99 12.95
CA ASP A 376 0.85 11.95 12.83
C ASP A 376 0.83 12.75 11.52
N LEU A 377 1.46 12.20 10.48
CA LEU A 377 1.44 12.81 9.16
C LEU A 377 0.07 12.67 8.48
N GLY A 378 -0.54 11.49 8.55
CA GLY A 378 -1.86 11.25 7.99
C GLY A 378 -2.02 11.86 6.59
N THR A 379 -3.06 12.67 6.39
CA THR A 379 -3.37 13.37 5.14
C THR A 379 -2.35 14.45 4.74
N LYS A 380 -1.38 14.76 5.59
CA LYS A 380 -0.27 15.67 5.24
C LYS A 380 0.77 14.98 4.37
N TYR A 381 0.89 13.64 4.44
CA TYR A 381 1.91 12.91 3.70
C TYR A 381 1.92 13.21 2.19
N PRO A 382 0.81 13.16 1.43
CA PRO A 382 0.83 13.47 0.00
C PRO A 382 1.33 14.90 -0.30
N LYS A 383 1.04 15.86 0.60
CA LYS A 383 1.49 17.25 0.49
C LYS A 383 2.99 17.44 0.76
N ILE A 384 3.62 16.43 1.39
CA ILE A 384 5.05 16.36 1.65
C ILE A 384 5.75 15.57 0.56
N SER A 385 5.19 14.44 0.14
CA SER A 385 5.75 13.54 -0.85
C SER A 385 5.92 14.23 -2.20
N GLN A 386 4.93 15.02 -2.65
CA GLN A 386 5.03 15.74 -3.93
C GLN A 386 6.20 16.73 -3.99
N PRO A 387 6.41 17.64 -3.03
CA PRO A 387 7.62 18.45 -2.98
C PRO A 387 8.91 17.64 -2.92
N LEU A 388 8.91 16.49 -2.23
CA LEU A 388 10.08 15.63 -2.08
C LEU A 388 10.51 15.04 -3.43
N TRP A 389 9.58 14.45 -4.21
CA TRP A 389 9.96 13.91 -5.52
C TRP A 389 10.35 15.01 -6.51
N THR A 390 9.77 16.19 -6.41
CA THR A 390 10.20 17.35 -7.20
C THR A 390 11.65 17.74 -6.87
N ALA A 391 12.02 17.67 -5.58
CA ALA A 391 13.37 17.99 -5.14
C ALA A 391 14.40 16.97 -5.65
N PHE A 392 14.16 15.67 -5.49
CA PHE A 392 15.13 14.70 -5.98
C PHE A 392 15.24 14.71 -7.53
N GLN A 393 14.15 14.93 -8.26
CA GLN A 393 14.20 15.13 -9.71
C GLN A 393 15.07 16.32 -10.09
N ALA A 394 14.92 17.46 -9.40
CA ALA A 394 15.73 18.65 -9.66
C ALA A 394 17.22 18.42 -9.35
N ALA A 395 17.53 17.75 -8.24
CA ALA A 395 18.91 17.47 -7.87
C ALA A 395 19.58 16.44 -8.80
N LEU A 396 18.89 15.35 -9.12
CA LEU A 396 19.42 14.28 -9.99
C LEU A 396 19.59 14.74 -11.44
N SER A 397 18.73 15.65 -11.94
CA SER A 397 18.89 16.27 -13.26
C SER A 397 19.98 17.36 -13.30
N GLY A 398 20.53 17.73 -12.13
CA GLY A 398 21.52 18.81 -12.02
C GLY A 398 20.94 20.23 -12.08
N SER A 399 19.60 20.38 -12.00
CA SER A 399 18.94 21.70 -12.04
C SER A 399 19.07 22.47 -10.73
N ALA A 400 19.33 21.79 -9.61
CA ALA A 400 19.56 22.38 -8.31
C ALA A 400 20.56 21.56 -7.49
N SER A 401 21.20 22.16 -6.48
CA SER A 401 21.94 21.38 -5.49
C SER A 401 20.98 20.59 -4.60
N PRO A 402 21.38 19.43 -4.01
CA PRO A 402 20.56 18.70 -3.06
C PRO A 402 20.00 19.57 -1.92
N ALA A 403 20.83 20.48 -1.38
CA ALA A 403 20.44 21.38 -0.31
C ALA A 403 19.38 22.41 -0.75
N ASP A 404 19.56 23.05 -1.93
CA ASP A 404 18.60 24.04 -2.43
C ASP A 404 17.28 23.38 -2.84
N ALA A 405 17.34 22.20 -3.45
CA ALA A 405 16.18 21.44 -3.85
C ALA A 405 15.32 21.05 -2.62
N LEU A 406 15.92 20.50 -1.57
CA LEU A 406 15.22 20.14 -0.34
C LEU A 406 14.73 21.36 0.45
N LYS A 407 15.46 22.47 0.45
CA LYS A 407 14.99 23.73 1.06
C LYS A 407 13.73 24.25 0.38
N THR A 408 13.67 24.16 -0.96
CA THR A 408 12.48 24.52 -1.73
C THR A 408 11.32 23.59 -1.40
N ALA A 409 11.59 22.27 -1.36
CA ALA A 409 10.59 21.26 -1.00
C ALA A 409 10.03 21.48 0.41
N GLN A 410 10.90 21.76 1.39
CA GLN A 410 10.49 22.06 2.77
C GLN A 410 9.58 23.28 2.83
N THR A 411 9.91 24.35 2.12
CA THR A 411 9.09 25.56 2.07
C THR A 411 7.71 25.26 1.50
N THR A 412 7.65 24.49 0.39
CA THR A 412 6.40 24.10 -0.27
C THR A 412 5.54 23.18 0.62
N ALA A 413 6.16 22.16 1.21
CA ALA A 413 5.48 21.23 2.11
C ALA A 413 4.92 21.94 3.35
N ALA A 414 5.71 22.81 3.98
CA ALA A 414 5.28 23.58 5.14
C ALA A 414 4.11 24.53 4.83
N ALA A 415 4.05 25.10 3.63
CA ALA A 415 2.92 25.92 3.19
C ALA A 415 1.64 25.10 2.97
N ALA A 416 1.77 23.88 2.43
CA ALA A 416 0.65 23.00 2.08
C ALA A 416 0.07 22.24 3.30
N THR A 417 0.84 22.12 4.40
CA THR A 417 0.45 21.33 5.59
C THR A 417 -0.03 22.19 6.77
N LYS A 418 -0.07 23.53 6.60
CA LYS A 418 -0.72 24.45 7.53
C LYS A 418 -2.23 24.28 7.48
#